data_f512e9c962bacab49c21a6a0792f55e4
#
_entry.id   f512e9c962bacab49c21a6a0792f55e4
#
_cell.length_a   1.000
_cell.length_b   1.000
_cell.length_c   1.000
_cell.angle_alpha   90.00
_cell.angle_beta   90.00
_cell.angle_gamma   90.00
#
_symmetry.space_group_name_H-M   'P 1'
#
loop_
_entity.id
_entity.type
_entity.pdbx_description
1 polymer ?
#
loop_
_entity_poly.entity_id
_entity_poly.type
_entity_poly.pdbx_seq_one_letter_code
_entity_poly.pdbx_strand_id
1 'polypeptide(L)'
;MKKLTIILSVCLWAVATQAQNFGSEAMRKLQMAEFAISNFYVDKVDEDKLVEEAIIKMLAQLDPHSTYSDAEEVKKMNEPLQGNFEGIGVQFQMIEDTLLVVQPVSNGPSEKVGILAGDRIVAVNDSAIAGVKMSTEDIMKRLRGPKGSKVNLTIVRRGVQDPLLFTVKRDKIPILSLDASYMIQPKTCLLYTSDAA
;
A
#
# COMPACT_ATOMS: atom_id res chain seq x y z
N MET A 1 -53.68 -6.65 -32.58
CA MET A 1 -53.03 -6.41 -31.30
C MET A 1 -52.62 -7.69 -30.58
N LYS A 2 -53.52 -8.69 -30.38
CA LYS A 2 -53.17 -9.94 -29.67
C LYS A 2 -52.03 -10.77 -30.30
N LYS A 3 -51.91 -10.78 -31.64
CA LYS A 3 -50.80 -11.52 -32.32
C LYS A 3 -49.43 -10.83 -32.14
N LEU A 4 -49.39 -9.50 -32.05
CA LEU A 4 -48.16 -8.74 -31.85
C LEU A 4 -47.64 -8.90 -30.43
N THR A 5 -48.53 -8.98 -29.44
CA THR A 5 -48.13 -9.21 -28.03
C THR A 5 -47.59 -10.62 -27.81
N ILE A 6 -48.10 -11.64 -28.50
CA ILE A 6 -47.58 -13.01 -28.40
C ILE A 6 -46.21 -13.11 -29.04
N ILE A 7 -45.95 -12.48 -30.19
CA ILE A 7 -44.63 -12.45 -30.83
C ILE A 7 -43.60 -11.74 -29.93
N LEU A 8 -43.99 -10.60 -29.36
CA LEU A 8 -43.11 -9.86 -28.44
C LEU A 8 -42.76 -10.68 -27.19
N SER A 9 -43.72 -11.39 -26.62
CA SER A 9 -43.55 -12.29 -25.48
C SER A 9 -42.63 -13.45 -25.79
N VAL A 10 -42.75 -14.08 -26.95
CA VAL A 10 -41.89 -15.19 -27.40
C VAL A 10 -40.45 -14.70 -27.66
N CYS A 11 -40.28 -13.50 -28.24
CA CYS A 11 -38.96 -12.91 -28.42
C CYS A 11 -38.29 -12.56 -27.08
N LEU A 12 -39.03 -12.05 -26.09
CA LEU A 12 -38.51 -11.79 -24.74
C LEU A 12 -38.05 -13.07 -24.04
N TRP A 13 -38.81 -14.16 -24.20
CA TRP A 13 -38.44 -15.47 -23.65
C TRP A 13 -37.19 -16.05 -24.33
N ALA A 14 -37.05 -15.91 -25.64
CA ALA A 14 -35.88 -16.36 -26.39
C ALA A 14 -34.60 -15.59 -25.99
N VAL A 15 -34.70 -14.30 -25.67
CA VAL A 15 -33.55 -13.52 -25.17
C VAL A 15 -33.16 -13.92 -23.73
N ALA A 16 -34.15 -14.24 -22.89
CA ALA A 16 -33.91 -14.68 -21.52
C ALA A 16 -33.17 -16.04 -21.43
N THR A 17 -33.40 -16.93 -22.39
CA THR A 17 -32.70 -18.24 -22.43
C THR A 17 -31.28 -18.16 -22.93
N GLN A 18 -30.88 -17.12 -23.64
CA GLN A 18 -29.49 -16.88 -24.06
C GLN A 18 -28.60 -16.38 -22.92
N ALA A 19 -29.15 -15.77 -21.88
CA ALA A 19 -28.40 -15.24 -20.74
C ALA A 19 -27.84 -16.31 -19.79
N GLN A 20 -28.25 -17.58 -19.95
CA GLN A 20 -27.81 -18.66 -19.04
C GLN A 20 -26.55 -19.43 -19.49
N ASN A 21 -25.96 -19.09 -20.64
CA ASN A 21 -24.75 -19.77 -21.15
C ASN A 21 -23.47 -18.93 -21.04
N PHE A 22 -23.43 -17.99 -20.10
CA PHE A 22 -22.22 -17.20 -19.82
C PHE A 22 -21.28 -17.99 -18.90
N GLY A 23 -20.57 -18.95 -19.45
CA GLY A 23 -19.49 -19.64 -18.76
C GLY A 23 -19.05 -20.90 -19.50
N SER A 24 -17.78 -20.95 -19.86
CA SER A 24 -17.17 -22.20 -20.36
C SER A 24 -17.31 -23.29 -19.30
N GLU A 25 -17.25 -24.57 -19.70
CA GLU A 25 -17.26 -25.70 -18.78
C GLU A 25 -16.16 -25.55 -17.69
N ALA A 26 -15.01 -24.97 -18.06
CA ALA A 26 -13.94 -24.64 -17.13
C ALA A 26 -14.34 -23.62 -16.06
N MET A 27 -15.06 -22.57 -16.45
CA MET A 27 -15.56 -21.57 -15.48
C MET A 27 -16.55 -22.18 -14.50
N ARG A 28 -17.44 -23.05 -14.98
CA ARG A 28 -18.40 -23.76 -14.12
C ARG A 28 -17.73 -24.69 -13.14
N LYS A 29 -16.63 -25.36 -13.53
CA LYS A 29 -15.81 -26.17 -12.63
C LYS A 29 -15.16 -25.34 -11.54
N LEU A 30 -14.62 -24.17 -11.89
CA LEU A 30 -14.00 -23.26 -10.93
C LEU A 30 -15.01 -22.75 -9.90
N GLN A 31 -16.18 -22.27 -10.37
CA GLN A 31 -17.26 -21.82 -9.50
C GLN A 31 -17.79 -22.94 -8.59
N MET A 32 -17.90 -24.17 -9.09
CA MET A 32 -18.36 -25.31 -8.29
C MET A 32 -17.30 -25.69 -7.23
N ALA A 33 -16.03 -25.61 -7.56
CA ALA A 33 -14.95 -25.88 -6.61
C ALA A 33 -14.92 -24.83 -5.48
N GLU A 34 -15.00 -23.56 -5.84
CA GLU A 34 -15.08 -22.46 -4.89
C GLU A 34 -16.30 -22.61 -3.96
N PHE A 35 -17.49 -22.83 -4.53
CA PHE A 35 -18.72 -23.06 -3.77
C PHE A 35 -18.60 -24.26 -2.81
N ALA A 36 -18.00 -25.38 -3.27
CA ALA A 36 -17.83 -26.56 -2.44
C ALA A 36 -16.86 -26.30 -1.27
N ILE A 37 -15.78 -25.58 -1.50
CA ILE A 37 -14.83 -25.25 -0.45
C ILE A 37 -15.48 -24.31 0.56
N SER A 38 -16.11 -23.23 0.10
CA SER A 38 -16.73 -22.21 1.00
C SER A 38 -17.87 -22.77 1.86
N ASN A 39 -18.61 -23.79 1.36
CA ASN A 39 -19.79 -24.30 2.07
C ASN A 39 -19.59 -25.62 2.79
N PHE A 40 -18.63 -26.46 2.38
CA PHE A 40 -18.49 -27.82 2.89
C PHE A 40 -17.12 -28.12 3.51
N TYR A 41 -16.18 -27.17 3.49
CA TYR A 41 -14.89 -27.36 4.17
C TYR A 41 -15.08 -27.34 5.69
N VAL A 42 -14.24 -28.08 6.42
CA VAL A 42 -14.36 -28.27 7.89
C VAL A 42 -14.14 -26.95 8.64
N ASP A 43 -13.16 -26.16 8.19
CA ASP A 43 -12.82 -24.87 8.79
C ASP A 43 -13.40 -23.72 7.99
N LYS A 44 -13.65 -22.59 8.67
CA LYS A 44 -14.11 -21.38 7.98
C LYS A 44 -13.02 -20.84 7.04
N VAL A 45 -13.34 -20.76 5.77
CA VAL A 45 -12.46 -20.27 4.71
C VAL A 45 -12.73 -18.79 4.47
N ASP A 46 -11.68 -18.02 4.25
CA ASP A 46 -11.74 -16.67 3.74
C ASP A 46 -11.86 -16.73 2.21
N GLU A 47 -13.06 -16.43 1.70
CA GLU A 47 -13.38 -16.57 0.27
C GLU A 47 -12.56 -15.60 -0.58
N ASP A 48 -12.39 -14.36 -0.14
CA ASP A 48 -11.63 -13.35 -0.89
C ASP A 48 -10.18 -13.81 -1.07
N LYS A 49 -9.55 -14.27 0.01
CA LYS A 49 -8.19 -14.77 -0.03
C LYS A 49 -8.05 -16.04 -0.86
N LEU A 50 -9.03 -16.94 -0.80
CA LEU A 50 -9.04 -18.16 -1.62
C LEU A 50 -9.09 -17.82 -3.11
N VAL A 51 -9.94 -16.87 -3.50
CA VAL A 51 -10.08 -16.45 -4.90
C VAL A 51 -8.82 -15.73 -5.38
N GLU A 52 -8.23 -14.85 -4.58
CA GLU A 52 -6.96 -14.17 -4.89
C GLU A 52 -5.81 -15.16 -5.12
N GLU A 53 -5.65 -16.14 -4.24
CA GLU A 53 -4.66 -17.22 -4.40
C GLU A 53 -4.89 -18.05 -5.68
N ALA A 54 -6.15 -18.33 -6.01
CA ALA A 54 -6.49 -19.02 -7.24
C ALA A 54 -6.10 -18.19 -8.48
N ILE A 55 -6.38 -16.90 -8.49
CA ILE A 55 -5.99 -15.97 -9.57
C ILE A 55 -4.47 -15.96 -9.73
N ILE A 56 -3.71 -15.80 -8.64
CA ILE A 56 -2.25 -15.83 -8.66
C ILE A 56 -1.73 -17.12 -9.28
N LYS A 57 -2.29 -18.28 -8.89
CA LYS A 57 -1.89 -19.59 -9.44
C LYS A 57 -2.26 -19.76 -10.92
N MET A 58 -3.38 -19.21 -11.36
CA MET A 58 -3.74 -19.22 -12.78
C MET A 58 -2.79 -18.36 -13.61
N LEU A 59 -2.46 -17.16 -13.16
CA LEU A 59 -1.54 -16.25 -13.84
C LEU A 59 -0.12 -16.82 -13.92
N ALA A 60 0.33 -17.50 -12.88
CA ALA A 60 1.63 -18.17 -12.86
C ALA A 60 1.81 -19.26 -13.94
N GLN A 61 0.71 -19.71 -14.59
CA GLN A 61 0.77 -20.66 -15.72
C GLN A 61 0.93 -19.94 -17.08
N LEU A 62 0.83 -18.61 -17.11
CA LEU A 62 0.91 -17.85 -18.37
C LEU A 62 2.37 -17.43 -18.64
N ASP A 63 2.74 -16.26 -18.27
CA ASP A 63 4.07 -15.69 -18.50
C ASP A 63 4.59 -15.00 -17.22
N PRO A 64 5.92 -14.77 -17.11
CA PRO A 64 6.50 -14.14 -15.91
C PRO A 64 6.04 -12.69 -15.66
N HIS A 65 5.43 -12.03 -16.64
CA HIS A 65 4.97 -10.64 -16.55
C HIS A 65 3.50 -10.55 -16.14
N SER A 66 2.77 -11.67 -16.20
CA SER A 66 1.37 -11.73 -15.78
C SER A 66 1.29 -11.92 -14.27
N THR A 67 1.14 -10.81 -13.55
CA THR A 67 1.04 -10.77 -12.09
C THR A 67 -0.29 -10.20 -11.64
N TYR A 68 -0.78 -10.66 -10.50
CA TYR A 68 -1.92 -10.07 -9.80
C TYR A 68 -1.39 -9.09 -8.75
N SER A 69 -1.97 -7.92 -8.69
CA SER A 69 -1.71 -6.94 -7.63
C SER A 69 -3.02 -6.61 -6.95
N ASP A 70 -3.05 -6.69 -5.64
CA ASP A 70 -4.21 -6.29 -4.86
C ASP A 70 -4.37 -4.76 -4.81
N ALA A 71 -5.48 -4.29 -4.25
CA ALA A 71 -5.79 -2.86 -4.18
C ALA A 71 -4.76 -2.08 -3.33
N GLU A 72 -4.16 -2.71 -2.31
CA GLU A 72 -3.15 -2.10 -1.46
C GLU A 72 -1.81 -1.98 -2.20
N GLU A 73 -1.42 -3.01 -2.94
CA GLU A 73 -0.22 -3.01 -3.79
C GLU A 73 -0.33 -1.97 -4.91
N VAL A 74 -1.47 -1.92 -5.62
CA VAL A 74 -1.74 -0.91 -6.65
C VAL A 74 -1.66 0.50 -6.06
N LYS A 75 -2.20 0.71 -4.85
CA LYS A 75 -2.09 1.99 -4.15
C LYS A 75 -0.63 2.35 -3.87
N LYS A 76 0.18 1.41 -3.36
CA LYS A 76 1.61 1.61 -3.11
C LYS A 76 2.39 1.92 -4.39
N MET A 77 2.09 1.22 -5.48
CA MET A 77 2.72 1.46 -6.79
C MET A 77 2.37 2.85 -7.34
N ASN A 78 1.18 3.36 -7.06
CA ASN A 78 0.74 4.68 -7.52
C ASN A 78 1.16 5.83 -6.59
N GLU A 79 1.57 5.58 -5.34
CA GLU A 79 2.01 6.62 -4.39
C GLU A 79 3.12 7.52 -4.99
N PRO A 80 4.22 6.98 -5.57
CA PRO A 80 5.27 7.81 -6.18
C PRO A 80 4.74 8.69 -7.32
N LEU A 81 3.80 8.17 -8.12
CA LEU A 81 3.18 8.90 -9.22
C LEU A 81 2.28 10.05 -8.76
N GLN A 82 1.70 9.93 -7.56
CA GLN A 82 0.92 11.00 -6.94
C GLN A 82 1.79 12.11 -6.32
N GLY A 83 3.12 11.90 -6.28
CA GLY A 83 4.08 12.86 -5.74
C GLY A 83 3.94 13.11 -4.23
N ASN A 84 3.27 12.22 -3.51
CA ASN A 84 3.16 12.29 -2.04
C ASN A 84 2.82 10.93 -1.44
N PHE A 85 3.17 10.76 -0.17
CA PHE A 85 2.73 9.62 0.66
C PHE A 85 2.26 10.10 2.03
N GLU A 86 1.52 9.26 2.76
CA GLU A 86 1.00 9.62 4.08
C GLU A 86 1.81 8.93 5.18
N GLY A 87 2.31 9.72 6.15
CA GLY A 87 3.14 9.20 7.23
C GLY A 87 3.72 10.26 8.14
N ILE A 88 4.81 9.91 8.83
CA ILE A 88 5.50 10.82 9.76
C ILE A 88 6.54 11.73 9.11
N GLY A 89 6.98 11.45 7.88
CA GLY A 89 7.95 12.27 7.15
C GLY A 89 9.36 12.19 7.72
N VAL A 90 9.96 11.01 7.69
CA VAL A 90 11.38 10.77 7.99
C VAL A 90 12.02 9.92 6.90
N GLN A 91 13.27 10.25 6.57
CA GLN A 91 14.18 9.34 5.89
C GLN A 91 14.94 8.56 6.95
N PHE A 92 14.98 7.25 6.83
CA PHE A 92 15.59 6.38 7.83
C PHE A 92 16.41 5.27 7.20
N GLN A 93 17.28 4.70 8.00
CA GLN A 93 18.08 3.53 7.67
C GLN A 93 18.03 2.54 8.84
N MET A 94 18.00 1.25 8.54
CA MET A 94 18.13 0.22 9.57
C MET A 94 19.60 -0.03 9.85
N ILE A 95 20.02 0.17 11.11
CA ILE A 95 21.38 -0.10 11.59
C ILE A 95 21.26 -0.94 12.85
N GLU A 96 21.88 -2.13 12.84
CA GLU A 96 21.91 -3.05 14.00
C GLU A 96 20.51 -3.26 14.61
N ASP A 97 19.54 -3.63 13.77
CA ASP A 97 18.14 -3.87 14.16
C ASP A 97 17.47 -2.65 14.86
N THR A 98 17.90 -1.45 14.51
CA THR A 98 17.36 -0.19 15.04
C THR A 98 17.11 0.80 13.91
N LEU A 99 15.98 1.50 13.94
CA LEU A 99 15.66 2.53 12.99
C LEU A 99 16.40 3.82 13.34
N LEU A 100 17.38 4.21 12.51
CA LEU A 100 18.09 5.47 12.61
C LEU A 100 17.44 6.51 11.67
N VAL A 101 17.06 7.66 12.19
CA VAL A 101 16.60 8.79 11.40
C VAL A 101 17.81 9.43 10.71
N VAL A 102 17.85 9.35 9.37
CA VAL A 102 18.87 10.02 8.56
C VAL A 102 18.59 11.52 8.56
N GLN A 103 17.34 11.86 8.21
CA GLN A 103 16.83 13.24 8.32
C GLN A 103 15.30 13.27 8.33
N PRO A 104 14.67 14.20 9.05
CA PRO A 104 13.25 14.51 8.87
C PRO A 104 13.03 15.23 7.53
N VAL A 105 11.87 15.01 6.92
CA VAL A 105 11.47 15.76 5.72
C VAL A 105 11.17 17.21 6.11
N SER A 106 11.73 18.15 5.36
CA SER A 106 11.55 19.59 5.60
C SER A 106 10.08 19.98 5.61
N ASN A 107 9.68 20.76 6.61
CA ASN A 107 8.29 21.14 6.90
C ASN A 107 7.35 19.95 7.18
N GLY A 108 7.90 18.75 7.33
CA GLY A 108 7.15 17.52 7.65
C GLY A 108 6.69 17.44 9.11
N PRO A 109 5.83 16.45 9.41
CA PRO A 109 5.32 16.27 10.77
C PRO A 109 6.39 15.97 11.81
N SER A 110 7.40 15.19 11.45
CA SER A 110 8.49 14.82 12.35
C SER A 110 9.41 16.00 12.69
N GLU A 111 9.72 16.84 11.71
CA GLU A 111 10.49 18.04 11.95
C GLU A 111 9.76 19.02 12.91
N LYS A 112 8.44 19.18 12.70
CA LYS A 112 7.59 20.08 13.54
C LYS A 112 7.55 19.67 15.00
N VAL A 113 7.69 18.41 15.32
CA VAL A 113 7.73 17.92 16.72
C VAL A 113 9.15 17.88 17.29
N GLY A 114 10.19 18.17 16.50
CA GLY A 114 11.57 18.27 16.95
C GLY A 114 12.35 16.97 16.88
N ILE A 115 11.97 16.04 15.99
CA ILE A 115 12.79 14.87 15.64
C ILE A 115 13.98 15.36 14.81
N LEU A 116 15.17 14.85 15.11
CA LEU A 116 16.43 15.27 14.52
C LEU A 116 17.12 14.13 13.78
N ALA A 117 18.04 14.49 12.88
CA ALA A 117 18.96 13.54 12.30
C ALA A 117 19.84 12.87 13.39
N GLY A 118 20.01 11.57 13.28
CA GLY A 118 20.73 10.76 14.28
C GLY A 118 19.86 10.22 15.42
N ASP A 119 18.58 10.57 15.50
CA ASP A 119 17.64 9.97 16.43
C ASP A 119 17.41 8.49 16.11
N ARG A 120 17.26 7.66 17.14
CA ARG A 120 16.94 6.24 16.99
C ARG A 120 15.52 5.98 17.50
N ILE A 121 14.63 5.54 16.62
CA ILE A 121 13.29 5.17 17.02
C ILE A 121 13.31 3.74 17.52
N VAL A 122 12.96 3.54 18.78
CA VAL A 122 13.04 2.22 19.44
C VAL A 122 11.65 1.60 19.67
N ALA A 123 10.59 2.41 19.73
CA ALA A 123 9.23 1.89 19.83
C ALA A 123 8.23 2.80 19.10
N VAL A 124 7.14 2.18 18.64
CA VAL A 124 6.01 2.83 17.98
C VAL A 124 4.73 2.37 18.67
N ASN A 125 3.93 3.31 19.20
CA ASN A 125 2.69 3.04 19.97
C ASN A 125 2.94 1.98 21.06
N ASP A 126 3.98 2.18 21.88
CA ASP A 126 4.40 1.30 22.98
C ASP A 126 4.85 -0.11 22.55
N SER A 127 4.92 -0.38 21.25
CA SER A 127 5.45 -1.63 20.70
C SER A 127 6.91 -1.44 20.29
N ALA A 128 7.81 -2.21 20.87
CA ALA A 128 9.21 -2.20 20.51
C ALA A 128 9.40 -2.56 19.03
N ILE A 129 10.24 -1.80 18.33
CA ILE A 129 10.64 -2.07 16.94
C ILE A 129 12.14 -2.30 16.81
N ALA A 130 12.92 -1.94 17.83
CA ALA A 130 14.36 -2.20 17.92
C ALA A 130 14.65 -3.49 18.68
N GLY A 131 15.62 -4.27 18.23
CA GLY A 131 16.05 -5.51 18.87
C GLY A 131 15.10 -6.71 18.68
N VAL A 132 14.12 -6.60 17.79
CA VAL A 132 13.08 -7.63 17.55
C VAL A 132 13.12 -8.23 16.14
N LYS A 133 14.13 -7.88 15.35
CA LYS A 133 14.33 -8.33 13.96
C LYS A 133 13.09 -8.11 13.08
N MET A 134 12.41 -7.00 13.28
CA MET A 134 11.24 -6.63 12.51
C MET A 134 11.65 -6.23 11.08
N SER A 135 10.87 -6.63 10.07
CA SER A 135 11.13 -6.24 8.70
C SER A 135 10.96 -4.73 8.50
N THR A 136 11.72 -4.15 7.58
CA THR A 136 11.58 -2.73 7.22
C THR A 136 10.16 -2.39 6.76
N GLU A 137 9.51 -3.33 6.08
CA GLU A 137 8.12 -3.16 5.62
C GLU A 137 7.13 -3.06 6.79
N ASP A 138 7.27 -3.92 7.80
CA ASP A 138 6.40 -3.88 8.98
C ASP A 138 6.61 -2.61 9.80
N ILE A 139 7.84 -2.13 9.87
CA ILE A 139 8.17 -0.85 10.49
C ILE A 139 7.51 0.29 9.69
N MET A 140 7.66 0.30 8.36
CA MET A 140 7.01 1.30 7.50
C MET A 140 5.49 1.29 7.66
N LYS A 141 4.84 0.13 7.70
CA LYS A 141 3.39 0.01 7.93
C LYS A 141 2.95 0.66 9.24
N ARG A 142 3.77 0.58 10.30
CA ARG A 142 3.47 1.20 11.60
C ARG A 142 3.70 2.71 11.60
N LEU A 143 4.68 3.21 10.84
CA LEU A 143 5.00 4.65 10.74
C LEU A 143 4.05 5.36 9.78
N ARG A 144 3.65 4.71 8.68
CA ARG A 144 2.64 5.20 7.74
C ARG A 144 1.24 5.14 8.35
N GLY A 145 0.29 5.80 7.71
CA GLY A 145 -1.12 5.76 8.07
C GLY A 145 -1.84 7.03 7.66
N PRO A 146 -3.17 7.05 7.79
CA PRO A 146 -4.01 8.10 7.26
C PRO A 146 -3.61 9.48 7.80
N LYS A 147 -3.65 10.49 6.93
CA LYS A 147 -3.47 11.89 7.32
C LYS A 147 -4.34 12.25 8.52
N GLY A 148 -3.75 12.90 9.51
CA GLY A 148 -4.43 13.33 10.74
C GLY A 148 -4.40 12.31 11.87
N SER A 149 -4.09 11.03 11.60
CA SER A 149 -3.90 10.04 12.67
C SER A 149 -2.64 10.35 13.48
N LYS A 150 -2.63 9.98 14.76
CA LYS A 150 -1.49 10.17 15.66
C LYS A 150 -0.70 8.88 15.81
N VAL A 151 0.59 9.02 16.00
CA VAL A 151 1.49 7.93 16.36
C VAL A 151 2.44 8.41 17.45
N ASN A 152 2.64 7.59 18.47
CA ASN A 152 3.58 7.85 19.55
C ASN A 152 4.90 7.15 19.24
N LEU A 153 5.98 7.88 19.32
CA LEU A 153 7.34 7.39 19.05
C LEU A 153 8.16 7.52 20.31
N THR A 154 8.85 6.44 20.67
CA THR A 154 9.91 6.47 21.69
C THR A 154 11.25 6.54 20.97
N ILE A 155 12.03 7.57 21.28
CA ILE A 155 13.27 7.90 20.59
C ILE A 155 14.42 7.94 21.59
N VAL A 156 15.53 7.34 21.22
CA VAL A 156 16.82 7.49 21.94
C VAL A 156 17.67 8.46 21.14
N ARG A 157 18.11 9.54 21.81
CA ARG A 157 18.96 10.59 21.22
C ARG A 157 20.32 10.57 21.87
N ARG A 158 21.37 10.66 21.07
CA ARG A 158 22.76 10.73 21.58
C ARG A 158 22.94 11.94 22.48
N GLY A 159 23.46 11.72 23.69
CA GLY A 159 23.68 12.78 24.68
C GLY A 159 22.47 13.08 25.58
N VAL A 160 21.37 12.39 25.43
CA VAL A 160 20.21 12.44 26.33
C VAL A 160 20.08 11.08 27.01
N GLN A 161 19.97 11.10 28.35
CA GLN A 161 19.95 9.88 29.16
C GLN A 161 18.61 9.14 29.08
N ASP A 162 17.52 9.87 29.08
CA ASP A 162 16.16 9.32 29.08
C ASP A 162 15.58 9.26 27.66
N PRO A 163 14.81 8.20 27.34
CA PRO A 163 14.08 8.14 26.07
C PRO A 163 13.10 9.30 25.92
N LEU A 164 13.08 9.90 24.75
CA LEU A 164 12.17 10.99 24.40
C LEU A 164 10.88 10.43 23.79
N LEU A 165 9.76 10.94 24.25
CA LEU A 165 8.44 10.61 23.72
C LEU A 165 7.93 11.71 22.80
N PHE A 166 7.61 11.34 21.56
CA PHE A 166 7.04 12.26 20.57
C PHE A 166 5.70 11.74 20.08
N THR A 167 4.69 12.61 20.08
CA THR A 167 3.42 12.32 19.40
C THR A 167 3.41 13.05 18.06
N VAL A 168 3.50 12.26 16.99
CA VAL A 168 3.50 12.79 15.62
C VAL A 168 2.10 12.65 15.03
N LYS A 169 1.56 13.74 14.48
CA LYS A 169 0.33 13.71 13.69
C LYS A 169 0.70 13.48 12.23
N ARG A 170 0.34 12.33 11.67
CA ARG A 170 0.64 11.98 10.28
C ARG A 170 0.05 13.00 9.30
N ASP A 171 0.77 13.28 8.24
CA ASP A 171 0.33 14.18 7.17
C ASP A 171 0.78 13.66 5.81
N LYS A 172 0.34 14.32 4.75
CA LYS A 172 0.86 14.11 3.40
C LYS A 172 2.26 14.68 3.31
N ILE A 173 3.19 13.84 2.90
CA ILE A 173 4.60 14.16 2.72
C ILE A 173 4.84 14.32 1.22
N PRO A 174 5.17 15.53 0.72
CA PRO A 174 5.46 15.72 -0.69
C PRO A 174 6.77 15.02 -1.07
N ILE A 175 6.76 14.34 -2.19
CA ILE A 175 7.97 13.84 -2.84
C ILE A 175 8.37 14.93 -3.83
N LEU A 176 9.40 15.70 -3.49
CA LEU A 176 9.89 16.75 -4.37
C LEU A 176 10.82 16.11 -5.39
N SER A 177 10.48 16.23 -6.67
CA SER A 177 11.35 15.81 -7.77
C SER A 177 12.46 16.82 -8.08
N LEU A 178 12.33 18.04 -7.57
CA LEU A 178 13.28 19.12 -7.74
C LEU A 178 13.65 19.69 -6.35
N ASP A 179 14.90 19.49 -5.94
CA ASP A 179 15.39 19.96 -4.63
C ASP A 179 15.95 21.40 -4.73
N ALA A 180 16.61 21.73 -5.82
CA ALA A 180 17.13 23.06 -6.05
C ALA A 180 17.20 23.41 -7.54
N SER A 181 16.97 24.67 -7.85
CA SER A 181 17.20 25.23 -9.18
C SER A 181 17.81 26.62 -9.07
N TYR A 182 18.94 26.85 -9.72
CA TYR A 182 19.56 28.19 -9.75
C TYR A 182 20.39 28.40 -11.01
N MET A 183 20.53 29.66 -11.39
CA MET A 183 21.33 30.06 -12.54
C MET A 183 22.80 30.09 -12.15
N ILE A 184 23.65 29.28 -12.78
CA ILE A 184 25.10 29.29 -12.62
C ILE A 184 25.73 30.41 -13.46
N GLN A 185 25.18 30.58 -14.67
CA GLN A 185 25.61 31.61 -15.62
C GLN A 185 24.38 32.15 -16.36
N PRO A 186 24.47 33.32 -17.00
CA PRO A 186 23.44 33.78 -17.92
C PRO A 186 23.16 32.69 -18.98
N LYS A 187 21.95 32.14 -19.01
CA LYS A 187 21.49 31.07 -19.89
C LYS A 187 21.85 29.62 -19.46
N THR A 188 22.49 29.40 -18.31
CA THR A 188 22.76 28.05 -17.79
C THR A 188 22.13 27.87 -16.42
N CYS A 189 21.11 27.00 -16.33
CA CYS A 189 20.43 26.67 -15.08
C CYS A 189 20.92 25.31 -14.57
N LEU A 190 21.27 25.22 -13.29
CA LEU A 190 21.47 23.95 -12.61
C LEU A 190 20.13 23.53 -12.00
N LEU A 191 19.74 22.30 -12.32
CA LEU A 191 18.62 21.62 -11.67
C LEU A 191 19.20 20.48 -10.84
N TYR A 192 18.93 20.49 -9.55
CA TYR A 192 19.24 19.38 -8.66
C TYR A 192 17.95 18.62 -8.39
N THR A 193 17.89 17.40 -8.90
CA THR A 193 16.72 16.52 -8.73
C THR A 193 17.08 15.43 -7.75
N SER A 194 16.17 15.08 -6.83
CA SER A 194 16.28 13.83 -6.12
C SER A 194 16.04 12.69 -7.11
N ASP A 195 16.96 11.75 -7.20
CA ASP A 195 16.73 10.53 -7.95
C ASP A 195 15.53 9.80 -7.30
N ALA A 196 14.38 9.94 -7.93
CA ALA A 196 13.26 9.04 -7.71
C ALA A 196 13.59 7.76 -8.51
N ALA A 197 14.46 6.94 -7.92
CA ALA A 197 14.72 5.60 -8.43
C ALA A 197 13.67 4.64 -7.87
#